data_40db249c45f210c483974d2bc1763072
#
_entry.id   40db249c45f210c483974d2bc1763072
#
_cell.length_a   1.000
_cell.length_b   1.000
_cell.length_c   1.000
_cell.angle_alpha   90.00
_cell.angle_beta   90.00
_cell.angle_gamma   90.00
#
_symmetry.space_group_name_H-M   'P 1'
#
loop_
_entity.id
_entity.type
_entity.pdbx_description
1 polymer ?
#
loop_
_entity_poly.entity_id
_entity_poly.type
_entity_poly.pdbx_seq_one_letter_code
_entity_poly.pdbx_strand_id
1 'polypeptide(L)'
;MKNSISRRSFLKAVGALSAAGALAACGGSSSSSTAASSTAASAAASTAAGANIKLWTYPIGGWGKDETVQELISSFNAKYPDIKVTVEYLDYTNGDDQVNTAIEGGSAPDLIMEGPERLVANWGKKGVMAPLNDLWTDDAKKDIYASVESACRNEAGDYYEYPLCMTAHCMAVNMTKVKEVGADQYIDTDKHTWSTDGFLKTVDALYNGGYENVAAIYCSGQGGDQGTRAIINNMYGGT
;
A
#
# COMPACT_ATOMS: atom_id res chain seq x y z
N MET A 1 -17.18 -15.39 -17.04
CA MET A 1 -18.21 -14.65 -16.28
C MET A 1 -17.52 -14.23 -14.99
N LYS A 2 -17.19 -12.93 -14.87
CA LYS A 2 -16.52 -12.39 -13.66
C LYS A 2 -17.62 -12.06 -12.65
N ASN A 3 -17.72 -12.82 -11.58
CA ASN A 3 -18.58 -12.49 -10.44
C ASN A 3 -17.84 -11.48 -9.56
N SER A 4 -18.07 -10.20 -9.78
CA SER A 4 -17.68 -9.17 -8.83
C SER A 4 -18.64 -9.21 -7.64
N ILE A 5 -18.12 -9.56 -6.47
CA ILE A 5 -18.89 -9.48 -5.23
C ILE A 5 -18.91 -8.03 -4.79
N SER A 6 -20.08 -7.39 -4.82
CA SER A 6 -20.23 -6.01 -4.35
C SER A 6 -20.13 -5.98 -2.81
N ARG A 7 -19.61 -4.88 -2.22
CA ARG A 7 -19.57 -4.66 -0.77
C ARG A 7 -20.91 -4.92 -0.07
N ARG A 8 -21.99 -4.61 -0.75
CA ARG A 8 -23.36 -4.87 -0.29
C ARG A 8 -23.67 -6.38 -0.22
N SER A 9 -23.07 -7.18 -1.11
CA SER A 9 -23.22 -8.64 -1.12
C SER A 9 -22.34 -9.29 -0.05
N PHE A 10 -21.15 -8.73 0.21
CA PHE A 10 -20.26 -9.16 1.27
C PHE A 10 -20.87 -8.90 2.66
N LEU A 11 -21.40 -7.71 2.91
CA LEU A 11 -22.07 -7.38 4.18
C LEU A 11 -23.37 -8.17 4.39
N LYS A 12 -24.08 -8.54 3.31
CA LYS A 12 -25.24 -9.43 3.40
C LYS A 12 -24.86 -10.88 3.68
N ALA A 13 -23.73 -11.36 3.18
CA ALA A 13 -23.26 -12.71 3.43
C ALA A 13 -22.78 -12.89 4.89
N VAL A 14 -22.14 -11.89 5.47
CA VAL A 14 -21.72 -11.90 6.89
C VAL A 14 -22.94 -11.77 7.83
N GLY A 15 -23.95 -10.98 7.44
CA GLY A 15 -25.20 -10.86 8.21
C GLY A 15 -26.11 -12.09 8.16
N ALA A 16 -26.01 -12.94 7.14
CA ALA A 16 -26.86 -14.11 6.97
C ALA A 16 -26.41 -15.33 7.79
N LEU A 17 -25.14 -15.38 8.22
CA LEU A 17 -24.61 -16.48 9.04
C LEU A 17 -24.95 -16.37 10.53
N SER A 18 -25.39 -15.20 10.99
CA SER A 18 -25.82 -15.01 12.40
C SER A 18 -27.34 -15.12 12.64
N ALA A 19 -28.16 -15.35 11.60
CA ALA A 19 -29.62 -15.39 11.71
C ALA A 19 -30.24 -16.80 11.54
N ALA A 20 -29.43 -17.85 11.44
CA ALA A 20 -29.95 -19.23 11.23
C ALA A 20 -30.31 -19.99 12.52
N GLY A 21 -30.56 -19.31 13.63
CA GLY A 21 -30.78 -19.91 14.96
C GLY A 21 -32.09 -19.61 15.63
N ALA A 22 -33.13 -19.06 15.00
CA ALA A 22 -34.48 -19.03 15.57
C ALA A 22 -35.48 -18.54 14.54
N LEU A 23 -36.35 -19.44 14.03
CA LEU A 23 -37.72 -19.16 13.66
C LEU A 23 -38.30 -20.32 12.84
N ALA A 24 -38.72 -21.36 13.58
CA ALA A 24 -39.77 -22.25 13.12
C ALA A 24 -41.04 -21.85 13.84
N ALA A 25 -41.93 -21.14 13.15
CA ALA A 25 -43.41 -21.26 13.33
C ALA A 25 -44.14 -20.16 12.55
N CYS A 26 -45.22 -20.62 11.88
CA CYS A 26 -46.43 -19.94 11.42
C CYS A 26 -46.36 -19.10 10.13
N GLY A 27 -46.83 -19.62 9.13
CA GLY A 27 -47.77 -19.54 8.08
C GLY A 27 -48.57 -18.24 7.81
N GLY A 28 -48.86 -17.98 6.51
CA GLY A 28 -49.89 -17.05 6.09
C GLY A 28 -49.51 -16.25 4.81
N SER A 29 -50.18 -16.61 3.72
CA SER A 29 -50.19 -15.92 2.42
C SER A 29 -50.76 -14.52 2.49
N SER A 30 -50.25 -13.62 1.66
CA SER A 30 -50.99 -12.92 0.58
C SER A 30 -50.23 -11.76 -0.04
N SER A 31 -50.40 -11.67 -1.35
CA SER A 31 -49.89 -10.69 -2.32
C SER A 31 -50.43 -9.27 -2.09
N SER A 32 -49.56 -8.28 -2.35
CA SER A 32 -49.96 -7.11 -3.16
C SER A 32 -48.75 -6.22 -3.50
N SER A 33 -48.69 -5.89 -4.77
CA SER A 33 -47.77 -4.93 -5.41
C SER A 33 -48.14 -3.49 -5.03
N THR A 34 -47.19 -2.67 -4.64
CA THR A 34 -47.27 -1.22 -4.82
C THR A 34 -45.87 -0.63 -5.01
N ALA A 35 -45.71 0.08 -6.10
CA ALA A 35 -44.54 0.89 -6.41
C ALA A 35 -44.46 2.06 -5.43
N ALA A 36 -43.30 2.30 -4.85
CA ALA A 36 -43.02 3.49 -4.08
C ALA A 36 -41.66 4.07 -4.43
N SER A 37 -41.75 5.27 -4.86
CA SER A 37 -40.84 6.37 -5.03
C SER A 37 -39.54 6.31 -4.23
N SER A 38 -38.40 6.54 -4.95
CA SER A 38 -37.06 6.74 -4.41
C SER A 38 -36.97 8.07 -3.68
N THR A 39 -36.95 8.02 -2.35
CA THR A 39 -36.38 9.08 -1.51
C THR A 39 -35.00 8.69 -1.09
N ALA A 40 -34.01 9.53 -1.38
CA ALA A 40 -32.66 9.42 -0.94
C ALA A 40 -32.61 9.39 0.60
N ALA A 41 -32.45 8.21 1.19
CA ALA A 41 -32.17 8.07 2.60
C ALA A 41 -30.68 8.34 2.83
N SER A 42 -30.38 9.44 3.50
CA SER A 42 -29.12 9.70 4.17
C SER A 42 -28.64 8.42 4.84
N ALA A 43 -27.49 7.93 4.47
CA ALA A 43 -26.89 6.74 5.08
C ALA A 43 -26.54 7.08 6.53
N ALA A 44 -27.41 6.74 7.44
CA ALA A 44 -27.06 6.60 8.84
C ALA A 44 -25.94 5.53 8.92
N ALA A 45 -24.79 5.91 9.46
CA ALA A 45 -23.73 4.99 9.76
C ALA A 45 -24.29 3.89 10.66
N SER A 46 -24.52 2.69 10.12
CA SER A 46 -24.82 1.53 10.93
C SER A 46 -23.56 1.24 11.72
N THR A 47 -23.60 1.48 13.02
CA THR A 47 -22.60 0.98 13.97
C THR A 47 -22.57 -0.53 13.86
N ALA A 48 -21.58 -1.06 13.17
CA ALA A 48 -21.33 -2.50 13.14
C ALA A 48 -20.85 -2.88 14.53
N ALA A 49 -21.72 -3.51 15.31
CA ALA A 49 -21.37 -3.98 16.63
C ALA A 49 -20.23 -5.00 16.53
N GLY A 50 -19.08 -4.70 17.13
CA GLY A 50 -18.04 -5.68 17.45
C GLY A 50 -17.25 -6.27 16.27
N ALA A 51 -16.85 -5.49 15.27
CA ALA A 51 -15.97 -5.98 14.21
C ALA A 51 -14.53 -6.20 14.72
N ASN A 52 -13.90 -7.30 14.26
CA ASN A 52 -12.46 -7.51 14.41
C ASN A 52 -11.79 -7.29 13.05
N ILE A 53 -10.75 -6.46 13.02
CA ILE A 53 -9.95 -6.18 11.83
C ILE A 53 -8.54 -6.71 12.06
N LYS A 54 -8.02 -7.47 11.10
CA LYS A 54 -6.63 -7.91 11.08
C LYS A 54 -5.84 -6.96 10.16
N LEU A 55 -4.88 -6.25 10.74
CA LEU A 55 -3.94 -5.38 10.03
C LEU A 55 -2.57 -6.06 9.99
N TRP A 56 -2.07 -6.33 8.81
CA TRP A 56 -0.68 -6.76 8.61
C TRP A 56 0.16 -5.59 8.10
N THR A 57 1.32 -5.37 8.68
CA THR A 57 2.16 -4.21 8.37
C THR A 57 3.62 -4.59 8.18
N TYR A 58 4.22 -4.07 7.12
CA TYR A 58 5.67 -4.10 6.92
C TYR A 58 6.35 -2.98 7.71
N PRO A 59 7.64 -3.13 8.06
CA PRO A 59 8.40 -2.13 8.82
C PRO A 59 8.81 -0.96 7.91
N ILE A 60 7.88 -0.04 7.64
CA ILE A 60 8.10 1.15 6.83
C ILE A 60 8.43 2.31 7.77
N GLY A 61 9.71 2.70 7.89
CA GLY A 61 10.14 3.75 8.77
C GLY A 61 9.75 3.49 10.23
N GLY A 62 9.02 4.41 10.87
CA GLY A 62 8.50 4.27 12.23
C GLY A 62 7.41 3.22 12.38
N TRP A 63 6.75 2.84 11.30
CA TRP A 63 5.64 1.87 11.28
C TRP A 63 6.05 0.41 11.54
N GLY A 64 7.35 0.12 11.56
CA GLY A 64 7.88 -1.16 12.02
C GLY A 64 7.94 -1.31 13.54
N LYS A 65 7.54 -0.27 14.28
CA LYS A 65 7.53 -0.24 15.74
C LYS A 65 6.11 -0.32 16.25
N ASP A 66 5.90 -1.22 17.19
CA ASP A 66 4.58 -1.43 17.81
C ASP A 66 4.00 -0.13 18.39
N GLU A 67 4.81 0.66 19.06
CA GLU A 67 4.42 1.95 19.66
C GLU A 67 3.74 2.89 18.66
N THR A 68 4.32 3.07 17.47
CA THR A 68 3.78 3.95 16.42
C THR A 68 2.46 3.42 15.85
N VAL A 69 2.37 2.12 15.65
CA VAL A 69 1.15 1.47 15.15
C VAL A 69 0.04 1.52 16.19
N GLN A 70 0.36 1.30 17.47
CA GLN A 70 -0.61 1.38 18.56
C GLN A 70 -1.13 2.82 18.78
N GLU A 71 -0.35 3.85 18.50
CA GLU A 71 -0.81 5.24 18.52
C GLU A 71 -1.90 5.47 17.45
N LEU A 72 -1.68 4.97 16.22
CA LEU A 72 -2.69 5.03 15.16
C LEU A 72 -3.97 4.28 15.56
N ILE A 73 -3.83 3.06 16.08
CA ILE A 73 -4.98 2.25 16.51
C ILE A 73 -5.74 2.93 17.65
N SER A 74 -5.03 3.53 18.60
CA SER A 74 -5.65 4.28 19.70
C SER A 74 -6.46 5.45 19.19
N SER A 75 -5.94 6.19 18.21
CA SER A 75 -6.65 7.30 17.57
C SER A 75 -7.89 6.83 16.80
N PHE A 76 -7.80 5.67 16.15
CA PHE A 76 -8.92 5.03 15.47
C PHE A 76 -9.99 4.56 16.48
N ASN A 77 -9.59 3.88 17.55
CA ASN A 77 -10.49 3.36 18.56
C ASN A 77 -11.18 4.49 19.37
N ALA A 78 -10.58 5.67 19.47
CA ALA A 78 -11.26 6.84 20.05
C ALA A 78 -12.54 7.23 19.29
N LYS A 79 -12.59 6.95 17.98
CA LYS A 79 -13.78 7.19 17.12
C LYS A 79 -14.66 5.96 16.97
N TYR A 80 -14.07 4.77 17.01
CA TYR A 80 -14.73 3.50 16.74
C TYR A 80 -14.40 2.48 17.84
N PRO A 81 -14.92 2.67 19.08
CA PRO A 81 -14.55 1.87 20.25
C PRO A 81 -14.98 0.40 20.14
N ASP A 82 -16.00 0.12 19.33
CA ASP A 82 -16.54 -1.23 19.14
C ASP A 82 -15.77 -2.06 18.10
N ILE A 83 -14.78 -1.45 17.42
CA ILE A 83 -13.96 -2.13 16.42
C ILE A 83 -12.62 -2.50 17.04
N LYS A 84 -12.33 -3.80 17.12
CA LYS A 84 -11.03 -4.29 17.57
C LYS A 84 -10.08 -4.45 16.39
N VAL A 85 -8.86 -3.89 16.50
CA VAL A 85 -7.80 -4.10 15.52
C VAL A 85 -6.73 -5.01 16.10
N THR A 86 -6.37 -6.05 15.37
CA THR A 86 -5.26 -6.96 15.69
C THR A 86 -4.16 -6.75 14.67
N VAL A 87 -2.92 -6.52 15.13
CA VAL A 87 -1.78 -6.24 14.26
C VAL A 87 -0.86 -7.44 14.18
N GLU A 88 -0.36 -7.73 12.99
CA GLU A 88 0.73 -8.66 12.73
C GLU A 88 1.84 -7.92 11.98
N TYR A 89 3.07 -8.06 12.48
CA TYR A 89 4.24 -7.41 11.90
C TYR A 89 4.92 -8.37 10.93
N LEU A 90 5.02 -7.96 9.69
CA LEU A 90 5.72 -8.67 8.62
C LEU A 90 7.19 -8.26 8.58
N ASP A 91 8.01 -9.05 7.92
CA ASP A 91 9.39 -8.70 7.58
C ASP A 91 9.63 -8.78 6.08
N TYR A 92 10.70 -8.13 5.58
CA TYR A 92 11.03 -8.12 4.15
C TYR A 92 11.75 -9.38 3.66
N THR A 93 11.97 -10.37 4.53
CA THR A 93 12.60 -11.64 4.14
C THR A 93 11.56 -12.67 3.73
N ASN A 94 10.47 -12.78 4.50
CA ASN A 94 9.45 -13.83 4.34
C ASN A 94 8.03 -13.28 4.22
N GLY A 95 7.82 -11.97 4.39
CA GLY A 95 6.49 -11.38 4.48
C GLY A 95 5.64 -11.60 3.23
N ASP A 96 6.24 -11.52 2.03
CA ASP A 96 5.52 -11.75 0.78
C ASP A 96 5.01 -13.19 0.68
N ASP A 97 5.83 -14.18 1.09
CA ASP A 97 5.44 -15.58 1.09
C ASP A 97 4.35 -15.84 2.14
N GLN A 98 4.44 -15.17 3.30
CA GLN A 98 3.41 -15.24 4.34
C GLN A 98 2.07 -14.70 3.84
N VAL A 99 2.07 -13.53 3.21
CA VAL A 99 0.85 -12.93 2.63
C VAL A 99 0.28 -13.80 1.51
N ASN A 100 1.10 -14.26 0.58
CA ASN A 100 0.65 -15.13 -0.52
C ASN A 100 0.04 -16.44 0.01
N THR A 101 0.68 -17.08 0.99
CA THR A 101 0.17 -18.29 1.64
C THR A 101 -1.17 -18.04 2.33
N ALA A 102 -1.31 -16.92 3.02
CA ALA A 102 -2.56 -16.55 3.69
C ALA A 102 -3.70 -16.27 2.69
N ILE A 103 -3.40 -15.61 1.57
CA ILE A 103 -4.36 -15.37 0.48
C ILE A 103 -4.83 -16.71 -0.11
N GLU A 104 -3.90 -17.61 -0.44
CA GLU A 104 -4.20 -18.93 -1.01
C GLU A 104 -4.96 -19.82 -0.01
N GLY A 105 -4.62 -19.72 1.27
CA GLY A 105 -5.27 -20.47 2.37
C GLY A 105 -6.61 -19.88 2.83
N GLY A 106 -7.06 -18.75 2.28
CA GLY A 106 -8.30 -18.08 2.69
C GLY A 106 -8.26 -17.48 4.09
N SER A 107 -7.06 -17.19 4.63
CA SER A 107 -6.82 -16.59 5.95
C SER A 107 -6.17 -15.20 5.87
N ALA A 108 -6.23 -14.56 4.71
CA ALA A 108 -5.67 -13.24 4.48
C ALA A 108 -6.15 -12.20 5.51
N PRO A 109 -5.35 -11.18 5.82
CA PRO A 109 -5.78 -10.06 6.65
C PRO A 109 -6.85 -9.22 5.95
N ASP A 110 -7.54 -8.38 6.73
CA ASP A 110 -8.50 -7.42 6.19
C ASP A 110 -7.79 -6.20 5.57
N LEU A 111 -6.64 -5.80 6.15
CA LEU A 111 -5.82 -4.69 5.71
C LEU A 111 -4.34 -5.08 5.68
N ILE A 112 -3.64 -4.60 4.66
CA ILE A 112 -2.18 -4.69 4.55
C ILE A 112 -1.65 -3.27 4.37
N MET A 113 -0.63 -2.88 5.16
CA MET A 113 0.09 -1.63 4.99
C MET A 113 1.42 -1.90 4.29
N GLU A 114 1.53 -1.44 3.05
CA GLU A 114 2.66 -1.62 2.16
C GLU A 114 2.64 -0.60 1.01
N GLY A 115 3.60 -0.65 0.11
CA GLY A 115 3.72 0.21 -1.04
C GLY A 115 3.04 -0.32 -2.32
N PRO A 116 2.93 0.53 -3.35
CA PRO A 116 2.19 0.24 -4.57
C PRO A 116 2.75 -0.93 -5.38
N GLU A 117 4.03 -1.24 -5.25
CA GLU A 117 4.64 -2.38 -5.93
C GLU A 117 4.04 -3.73 -5.52
N ARG A 118 3.58 -3.84 -4.26
CA ARG A 118 2.88 -5.03 -3.77
C ARG A 118 1.38 -4.89 -3.87
N LEU A 119 0.83 -3.77 -3.40
CA LEU A 119 -0.61 -3.58 -3.34
C LEU A 119 -1.23 -3.45 -4.73
N VAL A 120 -0.63 -2.67 -5.61
CA VAL A 120 -1.17 -2.37 -6.95
C VAL A 120 -0.59 -3.32 -7.99
N ALA A 121 0.75 -3.34 -8.14
CA ALA A 121 1.41 -4.04 -9.24
C ALA A 121 1.46 -5.56 -9.08
N ASN A 122 1.34 -6.09 -7.85
CA ASN A 122 1.32 -7.52 -7.58
C ASN A 122 -0.09 -8.02 -7.21
N TRP A 123 -0.54 -7.77 -5.98
CA TRP A 123 -1.79 -8.35 -5.47
C TRP A 123 -3.04 -7.75 -6.11
N GLY A 124 -3.06 -6.44 -6.37
CA GLY A 124 -4.12 -5.78 -7.11
C GLY A 124 -4.25 -6.32 -8.53
N LYS A 125 -3.10 -6.44 -9.25
CA LYS A 125 -3.05 -7.01 -10.60
C LYS A 125 -3.52 -8.48 -10.64
N LYS A 126 -3.24 -9.27 -9.61
CA LYS A 126 -3.73 -10.65 -9.47
C LYS A 126 -5.23 -10.73 -9.15
N GLY A 127 -5.87 -9.61 -8.81
CA GLY A 127 -7.29 -9.55 -8.47
C GLY A 127 -7.64 -10.13 -7.10
N VAL A 128 -6.66 -10.23 -6.19
CA VAL A 128 -6.84 -10.73 -4.82
C VAL A 128 -7.10 -9.62 -3.81
N MET A 129 -6.97 -8.36 -4.23
CA MET A 129 -7.27 -7.17 -3.43
C MET A 129 -8.66 -6.61 -3.77
N ALA A 130 -9.35 -6.07 -2.79
CA ALA A 130 -10.57 -5.30 -3.02
C ALA A 130 -10.20 -3.89 -3.51
N PRO A 131 -10.84 -3.36 -4.58
CA PRO A 131 -10.59 -2.00 -5.01
C PRO A 131 -11.10 -0.99 -3.99
N LEU A 132 -10.36 0.12 -3.85
CA LEU A 132 -10.64 1.21 -2.91
C LEU A 132 -11.22 2.44 -3.61
N ASN A 133 -11.82 2.28 -4.79
CA ASN A 133 -12.31 3.37 -5.64
C ASN A 133 -13.21 4.36 -4.89
N ASP A 134 -14.03 3.85 -3.95
CA ASP A 134 -14.95 4.68 -3.17
C ASP A 134 -14.25 5.65 -2.19
N LEU A 135 -12.98 5.42 -1.86
CA LEU A 135 -12.18 6.30 -0.99
C LEU A 135 -11.54 7.45 -1.78
N TRP A 136 -11.37 7.27 -3.10
CA TRP A 136 -10.73 8.23 -3.98
C TRP A 136 -11.72 9.26 -4.54
N THR A 137 -12.27 10.07 -3.64
CA THR A 137 -13.14 11.20 -3.99
C THR A 137 -12.34 12.31 -4.71
N ASP A 138 -13.02 13.22 -5.36
CA ASP A 138 -12.38 14.39 -5.99
C ASP A 138 -11.64 15.26 -4.97
N ASP A 139 -12.12 15.33 -3.72
CA ASP A 139 -11.44 16.06 -2.65
C ASP A 139 -10.18 15.33 -2.16
N ALA A 140 -10.23 14.01 -2.02
CA ALA A 140 -9.04 13.22 -1.69
C ALA A 140 -7.94 13.38 -2.75
N LYS A 141 -8.30 13.40 -4.04
CA LYS A 141 -7.34 13.59 -5.14
C LYS A 141 -6.67 14.96 -5.15
N LYS A 142 -7.35 16.01 -4.66
CA LYS A 142 -6.77 17.37 -4.59
C LYS A 142 -5.64 17.47 -3.56
N ASP A 143 -5.70 16.68 -2.51
CA ASP A 143 -4.72 16.71 -1.42
C ASP A 143 -3.51 15.80 -1.66
N ILE A 144 -3.53 15.00 -2.73
CA ILE A 144 -2.50 14.01 -3.04
C ILE A 144 -1.77 14.40 -4.32
N TYR A 145 -0.43 14.32 -4.31
CA TYR A 145 0.36 14.57 -5.51
C TYR A 145 -0.03 13.63 -6.65
N ALA A 146 -0.15 14.13 -7.87
CA ALA A 146 -0.56 13.35 -9.04
C ALA A 146 0.35 12.12 -9.29
N SER A 147 1.64 12.21 -8.99
CA SER A 147 2.57 11.09 -9.07
C SER A 147 2.26 9.98 -8.06
N VAL A 148 1.83 10.34 -6.85
CA VAL A 148 1.41 9.39 -5.82
C VAL A 148 0.06 8.78 -6.19
N GLU A 149 -0.91 9.60 -6.61
CA GLU A 149 -2.22 9.14 -7.07
C GLU A 149 -2.08 8.10 -8.19
N SER A 150 -1.23 8.38 -9.18
CA SER A 150 -1.01 7.45 -10.30
C SER A 150 -0.41 6.11 -9.87
N ALA A 151 0.43 6.08 -8.83
CA ALA A 151 1.01 4.85 -8.30
C ALA A 151 -0.02 3.98 -7.55
N CYS A 152 -1.07 4.59 -7.00
CA CYS A 152 -2.09 3.89 -6.22
C CYS A 152 -3.13 3.14 -7.06
N ARG A 153 -3.11 3.25 -8.39
CA ARG A 153 -4.07 2.64 -9.32
C ARG A 153 -3.41 1.80 -10.40
N ASN A 154 -4.14 0.81 -10.89
CA ASN A 154 -3.73 0.01 -12.04
C ASN A 154 -4.01 0.75 -13.36
N GLU A 155 -3.59 0.15 -14.48
CA GLU A 155 -3.82 0.66 -15.84
C GLU A 155 -5.32 0.79 -16.21
N ALA A 156 -6.18 -0.02 -15.59
CA ALA A 156 -7.64 0.05 -15.77
C ALA A 156 -8.29 1.18 -14.96
N GLY A 157 -7.54 1.86 -14.10
CA GLY A 157 -8.00 2.95 -13.25
C GLY A 157 -8.57 2.52 -11.90
N ASP A 158 -8.45 1.25 -11.51
CA ASP A 158 -8.88 0.78 -10.20
C ASP A 158 -7.80 1.05 -9.16
N TYR A 159 -8.19 1.64 -8.04
CA TYR A 159 -7.32 1.95 -6.91
C TYR A 159 -7.25 0.79 -5.93
N TYR A 160 -6.03 0.39 -5.55
CA TYR A 160 -5.77 -0.68 -4.57
C TYR A 160 -4.98 -0.20 -3.35
N GLU A 161 -4.57 1.06 -3.35
CA GLU A 161 -3.86 1.69 -2.25
C GLU A 161 -4.48 3.04 -1.91
N TYR A 162 -4.41 3.42 -0.62
CA TYR A 162 -4.66 4.77 -0.14
C TYR A 162 -3.41 5.24 0.62
N PRO A 163 -2.68 6.26 0.14
CA PRO A 163 -1.35 6.59 0.64
C PRO A 163 -1.42 7.26 2.02
N LEU A 164 -0.55 6.84 2.93
CA LEU A 164 -0.32 7.49 4.21
C LEU A 164 0.91 8.40 4.19
N CYS A 165 1.92 8.01 3.42
CA CYS A 165 3.17 8.75 3.26
C CYS A 165 3.80 8.43 1.91
N MET A 166 4.81 9.19 1.55
CA MET A 166 5.64 8.96 0.37
C MET A 166 7.10 8.87 0.80
N THR A 167 7.82 7.90 0.26
CA THR A 167 9.27 7.81 0.36
C THR A 167 9.91 7.97 -1.01
N ALA A 168 11.12 8.52 -1.05
CA ALA A 168 11.88 8.64 -2.28
C ALA A 168 13.10 7.71 -2.24
N HIS A 169 13.30 6.95 -3.31
CA HIS A 169 14.56 6.24 -3.53
C HIS A 169 15.58 7.21 -4.11
N CYS A 170 16.63 7.48 -3.37
CA CYS A 170 17.68 8.39 -3.79
C CYS A 170 19.04 7.87 -3.34
N MET A 171 20.09 8.37 -3.98
CA MET A 171 21.46 8.12 -3.58
C MET A 171 21.93 9.21 -2.61
N ALA A 172 22.62 8.81 -1.54
CA ALA A 172 23.39 9.73 -0.71
C ALA A 172 24.81 9.84 -1.28
N VAL A 173 25.30 11.07 -1.43
CA VAL A 173 26.62 11.35 -1.98
C VAL A 173 27.50 12.02 -0.95
N ASN A 174 28.67 11.45 -0.68
CA ASN A 174 29.69 12.09 0.14
C ASN A 174 30.44 13.15 -0.69
N MET A 175 29.91 14.37 -0.71
CA MET A 175 30.46 15.47 -1.50
C MET A 175 31.90 15.84 -1.10
N THR A 176 32.34 15.60 0.13
CA THR A 176 33.73 15.83 0.54
C THR A 176 34.66 14.93 -0.26
N LYS A 177 34.35 13.65 -0.34
CA LYS A 177 35.13 12.66 -1.09
C LYS A 177 35.12 12.91 -2.59
N VAL A 178 33.97 13.27 -3.11
CA VAL A 178 33.79 13.62 -4.54
C VAL A 178 34.64 14.84 -4.91
N LYS A 179 34.70 15.87 -4.07
CA LYS A 179 35.52 17.07 -4.29
C LYS A 179 37.01 16.79 -4.17
N GLU A 180 37.43 15.92 -3.25
CA GLU A 180 38.84 15.52 -3.08
C GLU A 180 39.43 14.93 -4.37
N VAL A 181 38.61 14.29 -5.21
CA VAL A 181 39.02 13.70 -6.49
C VAL A 181 38.60 14.54 -7.71
N GLY A 182 38.06 15.73 -7.49
CA GLY A 182 37.66 16.67 -8.58
C GLY A 182 36.46 16.19 -9.40
N ALA A 183 35.64 15.28 -8.84
CA ALA A 183 34.50 14.69 -9.54
C ALA A 183 33.17 15.45 -9.34
N ASP A 184 33.16 16.49 -8.53
CA ASP A 184 31.99 17.36 -8.30
C ASP A 184 31.51 18.06 -9.57
N GLN A 185 32.39 18.27 -10.52
CA GLN A 185 32.06 18.81 -11.85
C GLN A 185 31.10 17.93 -12.68
N TYR A 186 30.96 16.67 -12.33
CA TYR A 186 30.05 15.72 -13.00
C TYR A 186 28.65 15.68 -12.40
N ILE A 187 28.43 16.39 -11.28
CA ILE A 187 27.17 16.41 -10.52
C ILE A 187 26.52 17.78 -10.70
N ASP A 188 25.26 17.83 -11.12
CA ASP A 188 24.46 19.05 -11.06
C ASP A 188 23.99 19.24 -9.60
N THR A 189 24.72 20.07 -8.86
CA THR A 189 24.46 20.31 -7.44
C THR A 189 23.23 21.16 -7.19
N ASP A 190 22.75 21.90 -8.19
CA ASP A 190 21.54 22.73 -8.07
C ASP A 190 20.27 21.87 -8.22
N LYS A 191 20.31 20.92 -9.13
CA LYS A 191 19.20 19.98 -9.36
C LYS A 191 19.32 18.70 -8.56
N HIS A 192 20.44 18.48 -7.89
CA HIS A 192 20.75 17.22 -7.18
C HIS A 192 20.66 16.00 -8.11
N THR A 193 21.18 16.13 -9.33
CA THR A 193 21.15 15.07 -10.35
C THR A 193 22.51 14.93 -11.04
N TRP A 194 22.70 13.82 -11.73
CA TRP A 194 23.78 13.61 -12.69
C TRP A 194 23.30 12.75 -13.86
N SER A 195 24.00 12.81 -14.97
CA SER A 195 23.81 11.88 -16.07
C SER A 195 24.44 10.52 -15.75
N THR A 196 24.05 9.49 -16.48
CA THR A 196 24.69 8.15 -16.40
C THR A 196 26.21 8.26 -16.61
N ASP A 197 26.66 9.02 -17.61
CA ASP A 197 28.08 9.28 -17.88
C ASP A 197 28.76 10.00 -16.70
N GLY A 198 28.11 11.01 -16.14
CA GLY A 198 28.61 11.72 -14.95
C GLY A 198 28.75 10.80 -13.74
N PHE A 199 27.77 9.92 -13.50
CA PHE A 199 27.84 8.92 -12.44
C PHE A 199 29.04 7.98 -12.64
N LEU A 200 29.21 7.41 -13.83
CA LEU A 200 30.33 6.51 -14.12
C LEU A 200 31.68 7.20 -13.96
N LYS A 201 31.84 8.43 -14.45
CA LYS A 201 33.05 9.23 -14.26
C LYS A 201 33.35 9.54 -12.80
N THR A 202 32.31 9.77 -11.99
CA THR A 202 32.47 9.98 -10.55
C THR A 202 32.98 8.72 -9.86
N VAL A 203 32.39 7.56 -10.22
CA VAL A 203 32.85 6.25 -9.69
C VAL A 203 34.31 5.99 -10.06
N ASP A 204 34.67 6.19 -11.33
CA ASP A 204 36.05 6.02 -11.82
C ASP A 204 37.04 6.96 -11.11
N ALA A 205 36.68 8.22 -10.94
CA ALA A 205 37.52 9.20 -10.26
C ALA A 205 37.75 8.84 -8.79
N LEU A 206 36.72 8.37 -8.09
CA LEU A 206 36.84 7.90 -6.71
C LEU A 206 37.73 6.66 -6.62
N TYR A 207 37.55 5.68 -7.50
CA TYR A 207 38.37 4.47 -7.54
C TYR A 207 39.85 4.81 -7.81
N ASN A 208 40.12 5.62 -8.82
CA ASN A 208 41.48 6.06 -9.15
C ASN A 208 42.09 6.96 -8.06
N GLY A 209 41.27 7.65 -7.28
CA GLY A 209 41.66 8.40 -6.09
C GLY A 209 41.98 7.55 -4.86
N GLY A 210 41.92 6.20 -4.98
CA GLY A 210 42.30 5.25 -3.93
C GLY A 210 41.17 4.83 -2.99
N TYR A 211 39.91 5.11 -3.34
CA TYR A 211 38.77 4.60 -2.55
C TYR A 211 38.38 3.20 -3.02
N GLU A 212 38.50 2.21 -2.17
CA GLU A 212 38.15 0.82 -2.51
C GLU A 212 36.64 0.59 -2.65
N ASN A 213 35.85 1.28 -1.81
CA ASN A 213 34.39 1.17 -1.81
C ASN A 213 33.77 2.49 -2.29
N VAL A 214 33.60 2.63 -3.60
CA VAL A 214 33.13 3.86 -4.24
C VAL A 214 31.61 4.00 -4.26
N ALA A 215 30.87 2.89 -4.15
CA ALA A 215 29.43 2.87 -4.07
C ALA A 215 28.94 1.68 -3.24
N ALA A 216 27.83 1.86 -2.54
CA ALA A 216 27.11 0.79 -1.86
C ALA A 216 25.69 0.71 -2.45
N ILE A 217 25.33 -0.44 -2.99
CA ILE A 217 24.06 -0.70 -3.62
C ILE A 217 23.44 -1.91 -2.93
N TYR A 218 22.27 -1.72 -2.33
CA TYR A 218 21.54 -2.81 -1.68
C TYR A 218 20.70 -3.55 -2.70
N CYS A 219 21.01 -4.82 -2.97
CA CYS A 219 20.37 -5.68 -3.97
C CYS A 219 20.13 -7.11 -3.47
N SER A 220 19.86 -7.29 -2.18
CA SER A 220 19.70 -8.62 -1.58
C SER A 220 18.40 -8.75 -0.80
N GLY A 221 17.80 -9.96 -0.82
CA GLY A 221 16.52 -10.26 -0.16
C GLY A 221 15.29 -9.70 -0.88
N GLN A 222 14.13 -9.88 -0.30
CA GLN A 222 12.85 -9.39 -0.86
C GLN A 222 12.75 -7.85 -0.91
N GLY A 223 13.47 -7.13 -0.02
CA GLY A 223 13.61 -5.68 -0.07
C GLY A 223 14.79 -5.17 -0.90
N GLY A 224 15.56 -6.06 -1.54
CA GLY A 224 16.81 -5.75 -2.24
C GLY A 224 16.67 -5.10 -3.62
N ASP A 225 15.46 -4.88 -4.07
CA ASP A 225 15.14 -4.18 -5.31
C ASP A 225 15.38 -2.65 -5.23
N GLN A 226 15.54 -2.10 -4.03
CA GLN A 226 15.73 -0.66 -3.81
C GLN A 226 16.95 -0.10 -4.55
N GLY A 227 18.09 -0.81 -4.49
CA GLY A 227 19.28 -0.43 -5.22
C GLY A 227 19.08 -0.49 -6.74
N THR A 228 18.41 -1.51 -7.23
CA THR A 228 18.10 -1.68 -8.65
C THR A 228 17.15 -0.59 -9.13
N ARG A 229 16.07 -0.34 -8.41
CA ARG A 229 15.10 0.74 -8.74
C ARG A 229 15.75 2.11 -8.74
N ALA A 230 16.60 2.41 -7.73
CA ALA A 230 17.23 3.72 -7.60
C ALA A 230 18.32 3.98 -8.64
N ILE A 231 18.95 2.98 -9.20
CA ILE A 231 20.11 3.14 -10.08
C ILE A 231 19.83 2.66 -11.49
N ILE A 232 19.65 1.37 -11.70
CA ILE A 232 19.62 0.80 -13.06
C ILE A 232 18.47 1.35 -13.88
N ASN A 233 17.27 1.42 -13.30
CA ASN A 233 16.12 1.96 -14.00
C ASN A 233 16.34 3.45 -14.37
N ASN A 234 16.81 4.27 -13.42
CA ASN A 234 17.03 5.67 -13.66
C ASN A 234 18.18 5.93 -14.67
N MET A 235 19.23 5.10 -14.67
CA MET A 235 20.36 5.23 -15.60
C MET A 235 19.96 4.95 -17.06
N TYR A 236 19.04 4.04 -17.28
CA TYR A 236 18.70 3.54 -18.62
C TYR A 236 17.24 3.81 -19.03
N GLY A 237 16.55 4.70 -18.32
CA GLY A 237 15.19 5.11 -18.67
C GLY A 237 14.16 3.98 -18.50
N GLY A 238 14.41 3.02 -17.62
CA GLY A 238 13.45 2.00 -17.24
C GLY A 238 12.28 2.60 -16.45
N THR A 239 11.09 2.09 -16.68
CA THR A 239 9.85 2.46 -15.98
C THR A 239 9.30 1.28 -15.20
#